data_83a7f4fc8d81bf2482e38c8930e27a77
#
_entry.id   83a7f4fc8d81bf2482e38c8930e27a77
#
_cell.length_a   1.000
_cell.length_b   1.000
_cell.length_c   1.000
_cell.angle_alpha   90.00
_cell.angle_beta   90.00
_cell.angle_gamma   90.00
#
_symmetry.space_group_name_H-M   'P 1'
#
loop_
_entity.id
_entity.type
_entity.pdbx_description
1 polymer ?
#
loop_
_entity_poly.entity_id
_entity_poly.type
_entity_poly.pdbx_seq_one_letter_code
_entity_poly.pdbx_strand_id
1 'polypeptide(L)'
;MPDKSATLAEAIAQHVRAGDVLHPIVGHTRWTAATREIVRQWWGRDPQFTLAMLSLSSLGALFFRGGLVKKVITGYSGDTFPNFTPNPWFAGAYERGEVEVEHWSFLAFSQRLEAAARGLPAIVTRSIAGSSMEDNDAFGRAETPFGEVGLLAPLVPDVALMHGLVADREGNVVVHPPLLEGLWGALAARRGVVVTVEKIVDDVRPWSHLVRIPSHLVLAVVECPMGAHPGGLYAGSVPVDGYGEDYDFWVDARAATRAGEEAYDAWIRHWVLEVESQEQWIDRLGADRVAALRMKADPESWRADAAAYPPDLDAPVNAWERAAVLGARHLATRVVATGAHAVLAGAGVANLAAWLGVQLARERGSDVKLTAEIGLWDYDATIGDPFVLNHRNFPTATMLADAQFVLGALVGGTGTTTIGCLGGAQVDRFGNINSTWIPPRPFLVGSGGGNDVASTAAENVIVATLTKQRTVAECAYITSPGTHVQALVTDLATFEKRAGVLQVSALAPGTSFEEVRALCGWDLEQPAAALPVLDEPTADEVAALRRWDPRGWFLRAR
;
A
#
# COMPACT_ATOMS: atom_id res chain seq x y z
N MET A 1 -34.13 -14.44 11.26
CA MET A 1 -32.90 -14.41 12.11
C MET A 1 -32.94 -13.17 12.99
N PRO A 2 -32.13 -13.04 14.04
CA PRO A 2 -32.15 -11.85 14.90
C PRO A 2 -31.71 -10.60 14.10
N ASP A 3 -32.35 -9.49 14.37
CA ASP A 3 -31.92 -8.17 13.90
C ASP A 3 -30.61 -7.78 14.60
N LYS A 4 -29.56 -7.46 13.83
CA LYS A 4 -28.22 -7.08 14.30
C LYS A 4 -27.94 -5.60 14.14
N SER A 5 -28.96 -4.83 13.77
CA SER A 5 -28.81 -3.37 13.64
C SER A 5 -28.47 -2.75 14.99
N ALA A 6 -27.48 -1.86 15.00
CA ALA A 6 -27.05 -1.14 16.18
C ALA A 6 -26.56 0.26 15.79
N THR A 7 -26.46 1.16 16.76
CA THR A 7 -25.68 2.39 16.59
C THR A 7 -24.19 2.08 16.64
N LEU A 8 -23.38 2.95 16.08
CA LEU A 8 -21.93 2.77 16.07
C LEU A 8 -21.35 2.70 17.49
N ALA A 9 -21.85 3.57 18.37
CA ALA A 9 -21.42 3.60 19.77
C ALA A 9 -21.76 2.30 20.52
N GLU A 10 -22.97 1.78 20.35
CA GLU A 10 -23.40 0.52 20.96
C GLU A 10 -22.58 -0.66 20.44
N ALA A 11 -22.38 -0.74 19.11
CA ALA A 11 -21.64 -1.83 18.50
C ALA A 11 -20.19 -1.90 19.02
N ILE A 12 -19.50 -0.76 19.14
CA ILE A 12 -18.14 -0.72 19.68
C ILE A 12 -18.13 -1.04 21.19
N ALA A 13 -19.01 -0.41 21.98
CA ALA A 13 -19.06 -0.64 23.42
C ALA A 13 -19.36 -2.12 23.79
N GLN A 14 -20.17 -2.81 22.99
CA GLN A 14 -20.57 -4.19 23.24
C GLN A 14 -19.49 -5.20 22.81
N HIS A 15 -18.77 -4.92 21.72
CA HIS A 15 -17.95 -5.95 21.07
C HIS A 15 -16.44 -5.72 21.18
N VAL A 16 -15.96 -4.52 21.50
CA VAL A 16 -14.53 -4.23 21.71
C VAL A 16 -14.19 -4.23 23.19
N ARG A 17 -13.15 -4.96 23.58
CA ARG A 17 -12.74 -5.17 24.98
C ARG A 17 -11.26 -4.85 25.16
N ALA A 18 -10.87 -4.39 26.34
CA ALA A 18 -9.46 -4.20 26.68
C ALA A 18 -8.66 -5.50 26.45
N GLY A 19 -7.45 -5.38 25.93
CA GLY A 19 -6.57 -6.49 25.60
C GLY A 19 -6.83 -7.17 24.25
N ASP A 20 -7.88 -6.77 23.52
CA ASP A 20 -8.23 -7.41 22.24
C ASP A 20 -7.12 -7.27 21.18
N VAL A 21 -7.02 -8.31 20.36
CA VAL A 21 -6.38 -8.26 19.05
C VAL A 21 -7.41 -7.72 18.06
N LEU A 22 -7.31 -6.43 17.76
CA LEU A 22 -8.21 -5.74 16.82
C LEU A 22 -7.67 -5.85 15.39
N HIS A 23 -8.56 -6.20 14.46
CA HIS A 23 -8.23 -6.26 13.05
C HIS A 23 -9.14 -5.32 12.22
N PRO A 24 -8.81 -4.05 12.10
CA PRO A 24 -9.42 -3.19 11.09
C PRO A 24 -9.01 -3.68 9.71
N ILE A 25 -9.98 -4.15 8.93
CA ILE A 25 -9.76 -4.60 7.56
C ILE A 25 -9.54 -3.38 6.70
N VAL A 26 -8.35 -3.27 6.11
CA VAL A 26 -7.97 -2.12 5.30
C VAL A 26 -8.79 -2.07 4.02
N GLY A 27 -8.81 -3.14 3.24
CA GLY A 27 -9.53 -3.18 1.99
C GLY A 27 -9.28 -1.93 1.13
N HIS A 28 -10.13 -1.65 0.19
CA HIS A 28 -10.12 -0.38 -0.54
C HIS A 28 -10.80 0.75 0.26
N THR A 29 -11.58 0.43 1.29
CA THR A 29 -12.29 1.39 2.15
C THR A 29 -11.47 1.87 3.35
N ARG A 30 -10.33 1.23 3.64
CA ARG A 30 -9.35 1.60 4.67
C ARG A 30 -9.91 1.91 6.06
N TRP A 31 -9.40 2.97 6.68
CA TRP A 31 -9.84 3.45 7.98
C TRP A 31 -11.27 3.95 7.94
N THR A 32 -12.02 3.66 8.99
CA THR A 32 -13.46 3.83 8.97
C THR A 32 -13.99 4.52 10.21
N ALA A 33 -15.27 4.83 10.17
CA ALA A 33 -16.00 5.37 11.32
C ALA A 33 -15.84 4.49 12.58
N ALA A 34 -15.84 3.16 12.43
CA ALA A 34 -15.64 2.23 13.55
C ALA A 34 -14.31 2.45 14.26
N THR A 35 -13.25 2.74 13.53
CA THR A 35 -11.92 3.01 14.10
C THR A 35 -11.89 4.32 14.89
N ARG A 36 -12.54 5.38 14.36
CA ARG A 36 -12.70 6.66 15.10
C ARG A 36 -13.46 6.45 16.39
N GLU A 37 -14.53 5.68 16.36
CA GLU A 37 -15.35 5.39 17.53
C GLU A 37 -14.59 4.61 18.61
N ILE A 38 -13.73 3.66 18.23
CA ILE A 38 -12.82 3.00 19.17
C ILE A 38 -11.90 4.02 19.85
N VAL A 39 -11.27 4.90 19.07
CA VAL A 39 -10.41 5.94 19.63
C VAL A 39 -11.19 6.82 20.60
N ARG A 40 -12.41 7.27 20.24
CA ARG A 40 -13.26 8.11 21.08
C ARG A 40 -13.62 7.45 22.41
N GLN A 41 -14.03 6.16 22.38
CA GLN A 41 -14.47 5.47 23.59
C GLN A 41 -13.31 5.07 24.51
N TRP A 42 -12.13 4.80 23.97
CA TRP A 42 -10.99 4.28 24.72
C TRP A 42 -9.92 5.32 25.01
N TRP A 43 -10.08 6.57 24.57
CA TRP A 43 -9.12 7.65 24.79
C TRP A 43 -8.71 7.78 26.25
N GLY A 44 -7.40 7.68 26.52
CA GLY A 44 -6.85 7.81 27.87
C GLY A 44 -7.17 6.65 28.84
N ARG A 45 -7.70 5.52 28.35
CA ARG A 45 -8.08 4.36 29.21
C ARG A 45 -7.08 3.21 29.21
N ASP A 46 -6.00 3.33 28.45
CA ASP A 46 -4.93 2.31 28.32
C ASP A 46 -5.45 0.87 28.11
N PRO A 47 -6.20 0.59 27.06
CA PRO A 47 -6.82 -0.73 26.85
C PRO A 47 -5.84 -1.83 26.46
N GLN A 48 -4.55 -1.51 26.20
CA GLN A 48 -3.53 -2.49 25.83
C GLN A 48 -3.88 -3.32 24.58
N PHE A 49 -4.44 -2.69 23.54
CA PHE A 49 -4.79 -3.38 22.31
C PHE A 49 -3.54 -3.92 21.59
N THR A 50 -3.70 -5.05 20.91
CA THR A 50 -2.86 -5.45 19.82
C THR A 50 -3.54 -5.05 18.51
N LEU A 51 -2.94 -4.18 17.73
CA LEU A 51 -3.51 -3.75 16.46
C LEU A 51 -2.90 -4.58 15.33
N ALA A 52 -3.66 -5.53 14.80
CA ALA A 52 -3.31 -6.31 13.63
C ALA A 52 -3.90 -5.64 12.38
N MET A 53 -3.11 -4.88 11.65
CA MET A 53 -3.58 -4.07 10.53
C MET A 53 -2.56 -4.10 9.41
N LEU A 54 -2.99 -4.44 8.19
CA LEU A 54 -2.10 -4.59 7.04
C LEU A 54 -1.27 -3.32 6.80
N SER A 55 -1.90 -2.15 6.88
CA SER A 55 -1.27 -0.85 6.65
C SER A 55 -1.81 0.21 7.60
N LEU A 56 -0.93 0.78 8.41
CA LEU A 56 -1.23 1.98 9.18
C LEU A 56 -0.90 3.21 8.33
N SER A 57 -1.88 4.07 8.14
CA SER A 57 -1.70 5.40 7.55
C SER A 57 -1.52 6.46 8.64
N SER A 58 -1.51 7.74 8.26
CA SER A 58 -1.44 8.86 9.22
C SER A 58 -2.50 8.75 10.33
N LEU A 59 -3.68 8.20 10.05
CA LEU A 59 -4.74 8.01 11.06
C LEU A 59 -4.40 6.92 12.10
N GLY A 60 -3.48 6.00 11.81
CA GLY A 60 -2.97 5.05 12.80
C GLY A 60 -2.33 5.73 14.00
N ALA A 61 -1.78 6.93 13.82
CA ALA A 61 -1.18 7.72 14.88
C ALA A 61 -2.18 8.08 16.02
N LEU A 62 -3.49 8.06 15.75
CA LEU A 62 -4.54 8.23 16.76
C LEU A 62 -4.43 7.20 17.91
N PHE A 63 -4.15 5.94 17.57
CA PHE A 63 -3.99 4.87 18.56
C PHE A 63 -2.75 5.06 19.42
N PHE A 64 -1.68 5.55 18.84
CA PHE A 64 -0.42 5.81 19.54
C PHE A 64 -0.55 7.03 20.45
N ARG A 65 -1.10 8.14 19.94
CA ARG A 65 -1.31 9.36 20.73
C ARG A 65 -2.30 9.14 21.88
N GLY A 66 -3.31 8.32 21.69
CA GLY A 66 -4.29 7.95 22.71
C GLY A 66 -3.79 6.96 23.76
N GLY A 67 -2.58 6.38 23.61
CA GLY A 67 -2.07 5.34 24.49
C GLY A 67 -2.91 4.06 24.44
N LEU A 68 -3.41 3.69 23.24
CA LEU A 68 -4.37 2.59 23.11
C LEU A 68 -3.72 1.25 22.78
N VAL A 69 -2.50 1.25 22.25
CA VAL A 69 -1.84 0.05 21.74
C VAL A 69 -0.58 -0.29 22.49
N LYS A 70 -0.39 -1.58 22.76
CA LYS A 70 0.88 -2.15 23.27
C LYS A 70 1.69 -2.85 22.19
N LYS A 71 1.01 -3.36 21.15
CA LYS A 71 1.64 -4.10 20.05
C LYS A 71 0.95 -3.81 18.73
N VAL A 72 1.75 -3.77 17.66
CA VAL A 72 1.27 -3.67 16.29
C VAL A 72 1.83 -4.83 15.46
N ILE A 73 0.96 -5.50 14.71
CA ILE A 73 1.30 -6.52 13.72
C ILE A 73 0.90 -5.95 12.36
N THR A 74 1.87 -5.69 11.47
CA THR A 74 1.59 -4.89 10.28
C THR A 74 2.59 -5.14 9.14
N GLY A 75 2.17 -4.82 7.92
CA GLY A 75 3.06 -4.79 6.76
C GLY A 75 3.60 -3.39 6.45
N TYR A 76 2.94 -2.33 6.96
CA TYR A 76 3.33 -0.95 6.68
C TYR A 76 2.90 -0.01 7.82
N SER A 77 3.83 0.84 8.28
CA SER A 77 3.57 1.88 9.30
C SER A 77 4.16 3.21 8.84
N GLY A 78 3.36 4.06 8.25
CA GLY A 78 3.82 5.37 7.77
C GLY A 78 2.71 6.16 7.11
N ASP A 79 3.03 7.38 6.68
CA ASP A 79 2.10 8.15 5.87
C ASP A 79 2.06 7.58 4.44
N THR A 80 0.87 7.47 3.89
CA THR A 80 0.67 6.94 2.54
C THR A 80 0.47 8.04 1.50
N PHE A 81 -0.02 9.20 1.92
CA PHE A 81 -0.34 10.30 1.02
C PHE A 81 0.28 11.63 1.49
N PRO A 82 0.76 12.52 0.62
CA PRO A 82 0.88 12.36 -0.85
C PRO A 82 1.96 11.36 -1.26
N ASN A 83 2.91 11.06 -0.39
CA ASN A 83 3.99 10.11 -0.62
C ASN A 83 4.26 9.26 0.62
N PHE A 84 4.85 8.09 0.40
CA PHE A 84 5.20 7.15 1.45
C PHE A 84 6.38 7.67 2.28
N THR A 85 6.13 8.01 3.55
CA THR A 85 7.15 8.57 4.44
C THR A 85 6.95 8.09 5.88
N PRO A 86 8.01 8.07 6.70
CA PRO A 86 7.89 7.78 8.12
C PRO A 86 6.91 8.74 8.81
N ASN A 87 6.10 8.21 9.71
CA ASN A 87 5.27 9.00 10.61
C ASN A 87 5.96 9.12 11.97
N PRO A 88 6.10 10.31 12.56
CA PRO A 88 6.88 10.52 13.78
C PRO A 88 6.30 9.78 15.00
N TRP A 89 4.99 9.55 15.05
CA TRP A 89 4.35 8.82 16.15
C TRP A 89 4.70 7.33 16.13
N PHE A 90 4.69 6.69 14.97
CA PHE A 90 5.09 5.29 14.84
C PHE A 90 6.58 5.13 15.09
N ALA A 91 7.40 5.88 14.34
CA ALA A 91 8.85 5.79 14.44
C ALA A 91 9.31 6.03 15.89
N GLY A 92 8.84 7.10 16.52
CA GLY A 92 9.20 7.42 17.90
C GLY A 92 8.81 6.33 18.91
N ALA A 93 7.58 5.80 18.83
CA ALA A 93 7.12 4.76 19.75
C ALA A 93 7.89 3.44 19.58
N TYR A 94 8.16 3.03 18.34
CA TYR A 94 8.94 1.81 18.06
C TYR A 94 10.41 1.95 18.50
N GLU A 95 11.03 3.07 18.19
CA GLU A 95 12.41 3.34 18.56
C GLU A 95 12.65 3.45 20.07
N ARG A 96 11.64 3.88 20.84
CA ARG A 96 11.70 3.92 22.31
C ARG A 96 11.25 2.62 22.98
N GLY A 97 10.73 1.66 22.20
CA GLY A 97 10.19 0.41 22.74
C GLY A 97 8.87 0.59 23.52
N GLU A 98 8.14 1.69 23.29
CA GLU A 98 6.84 1.96 23.92
C GLU A 98 5.73 1.09 23.35
N VAL A 99 5.83 0.77 22.05
CA VAL A 99 4.94 -0.14 21.33
C VAL A 99 5.78 -1.19 20.63
N GLU A 100 5.48 -2.46 20.88
CA GLU A 100 6.09 -3.57 20.16
C GLU A 100 5.59 -3.58 18.71
N VAL A 101 6.49 -3.81 17.75
CA VAL A 101 6.12 -3.93 16.34
C VAL A 101 6.60 -5.25 15.77
N GLU A 102 5.70 -5.94 15.07
CA GLU A 102 5.94 -7.18 14.34
C GLU A 102 5.68 -6.92 12.85
N HIS A 103 6.74 -6.90 12.05
CA HIS A 103 6.66 -6.57 10.63
C HIS A 103 6.49 -7.80 9.75
N TRP A 104 5.62 -7.67 8.75
CA TRP A 104 5.33 -8.68 7.73
C TRP A 104 5.28 -8.05 6.35
N SER A 105 5.32 -8.89 5.30
CA SER A 105 4.88 -8.47 3.98
C SER A 105 3.34 -8.55 3.87
N PHE A 106 2.76 -7.93 2.86
CA PHE A 106 1.31 -7.97 2.67
C PHE A 106 0.80 -9.39 2.42
N LEU A 107 1.50 -10.17 1.60
CA LEU A 107 1.12 -11.56 1.33
C LEU A 107 1.26 -12.43 2.59
N ALA A 108 2.38 -12.33 3.31
CA ALA A 108 2.59 -13.12 4.53
C ALA A 108 1.55 -12.78 5.61
N PHE A 109 1.22 -11.49 5.79
CA PHE A 109 0.17 -11.05 6.71
C PHE A 109 -1.19 -11.68 6.34
N SER A 110 -1.59 -11.58 5.06
CA SER A 110 -2.85 -12.14 4.57
C SER A 110 -2.90 -13.66 4.68
N GLN A 111 -1.80 -14.35 4.38
CA GLN A 111 -1.69 -15.81 4.52
C GLN A 111 -1.82 -16.27 5.97
N ARG A 112 -1.30 -15.51 6.94
CA ARG A 112 -1.48 -15.80 8.37
C ARG A 112 -2.95 -15.74 8.80
N LEU A 113 -3.71 -14.76 8.29
CA LEU A 113 -5.15 -14.66 8.48
C LEU A 113 -5.90 -15.81 7.78
N GLU A 114 -5.48 -16.19 6.57
CA GLU A 114 -6.03 -17.35 5.87
C GLU A 114 -5.83 -18.64 6.65
N ALA A 115 -4.62 -18.88 7.17
CA ALA A 115 -4.32 -20.04 7.99
C ALA A 115 -5.28 -20.12 9.19
N ALA A 116 -5.50 -18.99 9.87
CA ALA A 116 -6.43 -18.90 10.99
C ALA A 116 -7.87 -19.19 10.58
N ALA A 117 -8.35 -18.57 9.49
CA ALA A 117 -9.72 -18.76 8.99
C ALA A 117 -10.02 -20.21 8.57
N ARG A 118 -8.99 -20.92 8.10
CA ARG A 118 -9.09 -22.33 7.69
C ARG A 118 -8.80 -23.33 8.81
N GLY A 119 -8.45 -22.86 10.02
CA GLY A 119 -8.06 -23.71 11.15
C GLY A 119 -6.78 -24.50 10.91
N LEU A 120 -5.86 -23.98 10.08
CA LEU A 120 -4.59 -24.61 9.80
C LEU A 120 -3.57 -24.26 10.89
N PRO A 121 -2.70 -25.20 11.31
CA PRO A 121 -1.63 -24.90 12.26
C PRO A 121 -0.51 -24.05 11.65
N ALA A 122 -0.36 -24.08 10.33
CA ALA A 122 0.56 -23.26 9.55
C ALA A 122 0.13 -23.23 8.07
N ILE A 123 0.62 -22.24 7.33
CA ILE A 123 0.49 -22.14 5.87
C ILE A 123 1.86 -22.04 5.23
N VAL A 124 2.04 -22.69 4.08
CA VAL A 124 3.28 -22.63 3.30
C VAL A 124 3.39 -21.29 2.59
N THR A 125 4.58 -20.70 2.62
CA THR A 125 4.86 -19.45 1.94
C THR A 125 6.21 -19.44 1.22
N ARG A 126 6.33 -18.62 0.18
CA ARG A 126 7.58 -18.17 -0.44
C ARG A 126 7.90 -16.71 -0.09
N SER A 127 6.96 -16.03 0.54
CA SER A 127 7.10 -14.66 1.00
C SER A 127 8.10 -14.57 2.14
N ILE A 128 8.70 -13.42 2.34
CA ILE A 128 9.70 -13.05 3.36
C ILE A 128 11.02 -13.85 3.36
N ALA A 129 11.11 -14.93 2.59
CA ALA A 129 12.34 -15.71 2.50
C ALA A 129 13.54 -14.84 2.05
N GLY A 130 14.65 -14.93 2.80
CA GLY A 130 15.86 -14.13 2.56
C GLY A 130 15.78 -12.68 3.07
N SER A 131 14.73 -12.32 3.81
CA SER A 131 14.61 -11.01 4.45
C SER A 131 14.80 -11.07 5.96
N SER A 132 15.01 -9.91 6.59
CA SER A 132 15.10 -9.81 8.07
C SER A 132 13.76 -10.11 8.77
N MET A 133 12.65 -10.25 8.05
CA MET A 133 11.36 -10.66 8.62
C MET A 133 11.31 -12.16 8.96
N GLU A 134 12.29 -12.96 8.52
CA GLU A 134 12.42 -14.36 8.97
C GLU A 134 12.69 -14.48 10.47
N ASP A 135 13.17 -13.43 11.10
CA ASP A 135 13.43 -13.39 12.55
C ASP A 135 12.15 -13.33 13.40
N ASN A 136 10.97 -13.17 12.76
CA ASN A 136 9.69 -13.21 13.49
C ASN A 136 9.39 -14.62 14.03
N ASP A 137 8.98 -14.72 15.30
CA ASP A 137 8.62 -16.00 15.98
C ASP A 137 7.50 -16.78 15.27
N ALA A 138 6.70 -16.10 14.46
CA ALA A 138 5.61 -16.72 13.71
C ALA A 138 6.01 -17.22 12.32
N PHE A 139 7.30 -17.15 11.97
CA PHE A 139 7.89 -17.76 10.79
C PHE A 139 8.75 -18.96 11.18
N GLY A 140 8.77 -19.98 10.34
CA GLY A 140 9.64 -21.14 10.47
C GLY A 140 9.96 -21.75 9.11
N ARG A 141 10.92 -22.68 9.11
CA ARG A 141 11.26 -23.48 7.93
C ARG A 141 11.08 -24.97 8.23
N ALA A 142 10.70 -25.73 7.23
CA ALA A 142 10.59 -27.17 7.35
C ALA A 142 11.08 -27.86 6.07
N GLU A 143 11.80 -28.96 6.25
CA GLU A 143 12.10 -29.90 5.19
C GLU A 143 10.86 -30.78 4.94
N THR A 144 10.48 -30.90 3.69
CA THR A 144 9.36 -31.74 3.25
C THR A 144 9.82 -32.71 2.17
N PRO A 145 9.04 -33.77 1.85
CA PRO A 145 9.34 -34.64 0.69
C PRO A 145 9.41 -33.90 -0.66
N PHE A 146 8.94 -32.64 -0.69
CA PHE A 146 8.91 -31.80 -1.89
C PHE A 146 9.94 -30.67 -1.87
N GLY A 147 10.81 -30.63 -0.85
CA GLY A 147 11.84 -29.62 -0.62
C GLY A 147 11.57 -28.75 0.62
N GLU A 148 12.50 -27.85 0.91
CA GLU A 148 12.36 -26.89 2.00
C GLU A 148 11.23 -25.89 1.71
N VAL A 149 10.44 -25.58 2.72
CA VAL A 149 9.35 -24.61 2.65
C VAL A 149 9.40 -23.63 3.83
N GLY A 150 9.02 -22.38 3.59
CA GLY A 150 8.68 -21.43 4.64
C GLY A 150 7.29 -21.72 5.19
N LEU A 151 7.12 -21.56 6.49
CA LEU A 151 5.86 -21.76 7.22
C LEU A 151 5.50 -20.50 8.00
N LEU A 152 4.23 -20.13 7.94
CA LEU A 152 3.68 -19.01 8.71
C LEU A 152 2.66 -19.54 9.72
N ALA A 153 2.81 -19.19 10.99
CA ALA A 153 1.80 -19.44 12.02
C ALA A 153 0.55 -18.56 11.82
N PRO A 154 -0.64 -19.04 12.17
CA PRO A 154 -1.88 -18.30 12.00
C PRO A 154 -1.91 -17.01 12.85
N LEU A 155 -2.54 -15.97 12.31
CA LEU A 155 -2.89 -14.74 13.01
C LEU A 155 -4.40 -14.74 13.29
N VAL A 156 -4.77 -14.78 14.55
CA VAL A 156 -6.17 -14.89 14.98
C VAL A 156 -6.61 -13.61 15.68
N PRO A 157 -7.37 -12.72 15.03
CA PRO A 157 -7.97 -11.56 15.67
C PRO A 157 -9.04 -11.95 16.71
N ASP A 158 -9.28 -11.11 17.72
CA ASP A 158 -10.44 -11.25 18.60
C ASP A 158 -11.70 -10.67 17.97
N VAL A 159 -11.59 -9.49 17.38
CA VAL A 159 -12.64 -8.79 16.64
C VAL A 159 -12.07 -8.18 15.38
N ALA A 160 -12.77 -8.37 14.27
CA ALA A 160 -12.53 -7.63 13.03
C ALA A 160 -13.51 -6.46 12.90
N LEU A 161 -13.09 -5.43 12.17
CA LEU A 161 -13.88 -4.24 11.87
C LEU A 161 -13.86 -4.03 10.36
N MET A 162 -15.02 -3.78 9.75
CA MET A 162 -15.11 -3.65 8.30
C MET A 162 -16.14 -2.59 7.90
N HIS A 163 -15.91 -1.95 6.76
CA HIS A 163 -16.91 -1.12 6.11
C HIS A 163 -17.29 -1.74 4.76
N GLY A 164 -18.59 -2.01 4.56
CA GLY A 164 -19.16 -2.56 3.34
C GLY A 164 -20.07 -1.57 2.61
N LEU A 165 -20.64 -1.99 1.49
CA LEU A 165 -21.57 -1.17 0.69
C LEU A 165 -22.98 -1.20 1.28
N VAL A 166 -23.57 -2.37 1.34
CA VAL A 166 -24.87 -2.61 1.95
C VAL A 166 -24.85 -3.88 2.77
N ALA A 167 -25.73 -3.97 3.77
CA ALA A 167 -26.02 -5.21 4.47
C ALA A 167 -27.50 -5.32 4.75
N ASP A 168 -28.01 -6.55 4.94
CA ASP A 168 -29.32 -6.75 5.54
C ASP A 168 -29.21 -6.77 7.08
N ARG A 169 -30.34 -6.69 7.76
CA ARG A 169 -30.40 -6.71 9.22
C ARG A 169 -29.93 -8.01 9.86
N GLU A 170 -29.85 -9.08 9.08
CA GLU A 170 -29.34 -10.37 9.53
C GLU A 170 -27.82 -10.44 9.54
N GLY A 171 -27.13 -9.52 8.82
CA GLY A 171 -25.70 -9.42 8.73
C GLY A 171 -25.09 -10.06 7.47
N ASN A 172 -25.84 -10.22 6.39
CA ASN A 172 -25.26 -10.52 5.09
C ASN A 172 -24.71 -9.23 4.49
N VAL A 173 -23.42 -9.20 4.19
CA VAL A 173 -22.69 -7.97 3.83
C VAL A 173 -22.19 -8.04 2.40
N VAL A 174 -22.50 -7.02 1.64
CA VAL A 174 -22.02 -6.81 0.27
C VAL A 174 -20.74 -5.97 0.30
N VAL A 175 -19.67 -6.52 -0.24
CA VAL A 175 -18.38 -5.84 -0.42
C VAL A 175 -17.91 -6.00 -1.86
N HIS A 176 -17.35 -4.94 -2.42
CA HIS A 176 -16.87 -4.94 -3.81
C HIS A 176 -15.34 -5.05 -3.85
N PRO A 177 -14.75 -5.89 -4.72
CA PRO A 177 -13.31 -5.83 -4.97
C PRO A 177 -12.89 -4.46 -5.56
N PRO A 178 -11.59 -4.07 -5.44
CA PRO A 178 -10.48 -4.85 -4.88
C PRO A 178 -10.53 -4.93 -3.36
N LEU A 179 -10.06 -6.03 -2.78
CA LEU A 179 -10.21 -6.31 -1.35
C LEU A 179 -8.88 -6.26 -0.58
N LEU A 180 -7.80 -5.78 -1.16
CA LEU A 180 -6.44 -5.70 -0.59
C LEU A 180 -6.07 -7.00 0.16
N GLU A 181 -6.03 -7.03 1.51
CA GLU A 181 -5.74 -8.26 2.28
C GLU A 181 -6.82 -9.34 2.20
N GLY A 182 -7.89 -9.08 1.50
CA GLY A 182 -9.05 -9.98 1.47
C GLY A 182 -9.89 -9.90 2.75
N LEU A 183 -10.75 -10.90 2.93
CA LEU A 183 -11.68 -10.96 4.06
C LEU A 183 -11.31 -12.05 5.08
N TRP A 184 -10.11 -12.59 4.98
CA TRP A 184 -9.65 -13.67 5.86
C TRP A 184 -9.70 -13.28 7.33
N GLY A 185 -9.38 -12.03 7.66
CA GLY A 185 -9.44 -11.54 9.03
C GLY A 185 -10.85 -11.53 9.63
N ALA A 186 -11.88 -11.24 8.82
CA ALA A 186 -13.27 -11.35 9.27
C ALA A 186 -13.68 -12.81 9.52
N LEU A 187 -13.19 -13.74 8.68
CA LEU A 187 -13.43 -15.17 8.81
C LEU A 187 -12.62 -15.80 9.95
N ALA A 188 -11.48 -15.23 10.32
CA ALA A 188 -10.56 -15.70 11.36
C ALA A 188 -10.90 -15.19 12.76
N ALA A 189 -11.69 -14.11 12.88
CA ALA A 189 -11.93 -13.44 14.16
C ALA A 189 -12.71 -14.33 15.13
N ARG A 190 -12.15 -14.53 16.33
CA ARG A 190 -12.71 -15.45 17.36
C ARG A 190 -14.14 -15.13 17.74
N ARG A 191 -14.48 -13.84 17.87
CA ARG A 191 -15.84 -13.42 18.22
C ARG A 191 -16.65 -13.04 16.98
N GLY A 192 -16.01 -12.57 15.93
CA GLY A 192 -16.65 -12.16 14.69
C GLY A 192 -16.27 -10.76 14.26
N VAL A 193 -17.11 -10.15 13.42
CA VAL A 193 -16.85 -8.85 12.77
C VAL A 193 -17.95 -7.83 13.09
N VAL A 194 -17.56 -6.61 13.44
CA VAL A 194 -18.43 -5.44 13.48
C VAL A 194 -18.41 -4.78 12.10
N VAL A 195 -19.56 -4.60 11.50
CA VAL A 195 -19.70 -4.10 10.15
C VAL A 195 -20.41 -2.75 10.15
N THR A 196 -19.80 -1.76 9.52
CA THR A 196 -20.46 -0.53 9.10
C THR A 196 -20.75 -0.60 7.61
N VAL A 197 -21.86 -0.02 7.15
CA VAL A 197 -22.26 0.00 5.73
C VAL A 197 -22.83 1.36 5.35
N GLU A 198 -22.80 1.70 4.06
CA GLU A 198 -23.45 2.92 3.57
C GLU A 198 -24.97 2.88 3.78
N LYS A 199 -25.57 1.68 3.66
CA LYS A 199 -27.02 1.52 3.80
C LYS A 199 -27.40 0.12 4.27
N ILE A 200 -28.40 0.04 5.16
CA ILE A 200 -29.08 -1.21 5.49
C ILE A 200 -30.23 -1.41 4.50
N VAL A 201 -30.33 -2.59 3.92
CA VAL A 201 -31.34 -2.99 2.92
C VAL A 201 -32.15 -4.19 3.42
N ASP A 202 -33.31 -4.42 2.81
CA ASP A 202 -34.16 -5.57 3.19
C ASP A 202 -33.66 -6.88 2.57
N ASP A 203 -32.98 -6.83 1.42
CA ASP A 203 -32.54 -8.00 0.66
C ASP A 203 -31.22 -7.75 -0.08
N VAL A 204 -30.21 -8.57 0.19
CA VAL A 204 -28.91 -8.52 -0.50
C VAL A 204 -28.77 -9.53 -1.64
N ARG A 205 -29.76 -10.39 -1.86
CA ARG A 205 -29.71 -11.45 -2.89
C ARG A 205 -29.44 -10.94 -4.32
N PRO A 206 -29.86 -9.74 -4.73
CA PRO A 206 -29.46 -9.17 -6.03
C PRO A 206 -27.95 -9.08 -6.21
N TRP A 207 -27.18 -8.99 -5.11
CA TRP A 207 -25.71 -8.90 -5.10
C TRP A 207 -25.07 -10.11 -4.41
N SER A 208 -25.70 -11.28 -4.43
CA SER A 208 -25.22 -12.48 -3.73
C SER A 208 -23.80 -12.88 -4.13
N HIS A 209 -23.38 -12.57 -5.36
CA HIS A 209 -22.02 -12.77 -5.85
C HIS A 209 -20.98 -11.86 -5.18
N LEU A 210 -21.40 -10.80 -4.50
CA LEU A 210 -20.57 -9.87 -3.72
C LEU A 210 -20.69 -10.08 -2.20
N VAL A 211 -21.60 -10.95 -1.76
CA VAL A 211 -21.67 -11.36 -0.34
C VAL A 211 -20.54 -12.35 -0.06
N ARG A 212 -19.64 -12.01 0.87
CA ARG A 212 -18.42 -12.77 1.16
C ARG A 212 -18.31 -13.23 2.62
N ILE A 213 -19.10 -12.62 3.51
CA ILE A 213 -19.09 -12.94 4.94
C ILE A 213 -20.44 -13.52 5.32
N PRO A 214 -20.47 -14.76 5.83
CA PRO A 214 -21.69 -15.36 6.35
C PRO A 214 -22.24 -14.58 7.54
N SER A 215 -23.55 -14.35 7.56
CA SER A 215 -24.20 -13.51 8.58
C SER A 215 -23.93 -13.93 10.02
N HIS A 216 -23.72 -15.23 10.30
CA HIS A 216 -23.44 -15.71 11.66
C HIS A 216 -22.12 -15.22 12.25
N LEU A 217 -21.17 -14.77 11.41
CA LEU A 217 -19.90 -14.16 11.83
C LEU A 217 -20.04 -12.67 12.13
N VAL A 218 -21.13 -12.03 11.70
CA VAL A 218 -21.36 -10.60 11.93
C VAL A 218 -21.98 -10.40 13.31
N LEU A 219 -21.33 -9.57 14.11
CA LEU A 219 -21.73 -9.22 15.49
C LEU A 219 -22.76 -8.10 15.51
N ALA A 220 -22.56 -7.08 14.70
CA ALA A 220 -23.42 -5.92 14.58
C ALA A 220 -23.35 -5.35 13.16
N VAL A 221 -24.45 -4.78 12.70
CA VAL A 221 -24.57 -4.01 11.44
C VAL A 221 -24.95 -2.58 11.78
N VAL A 222 -24.14 -1.63 11.29
CA VAL A 222 -24.33 -0.19 11.55
C VAL A 222 -24.48 0.55 10.22
N GLU A 223 -25.60 1.23 10.02
CA GLU A 223 -25.72 2.17 8.90
C GLU A 223 -24.87 3.39 9.18
N CYS A 224 -23.93 3.67 8.28
CA CYS A 224 -22.88 4.66 8.50
C CYS A 224 -22.44 5.28 7.15
N PRO A 225 -23.27 6.14 6.54
CA PRO A 225 -22.93 6.79 5.28
C PRO A 225 -21.61 7.55 5.36
N MET A 226 -20.82 7.54 4.29
CA MET A 226 -19.45 8.08 4.30
C MET A 226 -18.53 7.42 5.33
N GLY A 227 -18.84 6.19 5.72
CA GLY A 227 -18.13 5.47 6.79
C GLY A 227 -16.69 5.08 6.46
N ALA A 228 -16.31 5.06 5.20
CA ALA A 228 -14.92 4.83 4.75
C ALA A 228 -14.07 6.10 4.73
N HIS A 229 -14.68 7.30 4.83
CA HIS A 229 -13.93 8.56 4.80
C HIS A 229 -12.80 8.60 5.86
N PRO A 230 -11.58 9.09 5.54
CA PRO A 230 -11.16 9.83 4.34
C PRO A 230 -10.76 8.96 3.14
N GLY A 231 -10.82 7.64 3.24
CA GLY A 231 -10.72 6.75 2.08
C GLY A 231 -11.94 6.92 1.16
N GLY A 232 -11.81 6.45 -0.07
CA GLY A 232 -12.92 6.42 -1.00
C GLY A 232 -13.72 5.11 -0.92
N LEU A 233 -14.86 5.08 -1.60
CA LEU A 233 -15.73 3.93 -1.73
C LEU A 233 -16.09 3.69 -3.20
N TYR A 234 -15.69 2.54 -3.73
CA TYR A 234 -16.09 2.09 -5.06
C TYR A 234 -17.37 1.26 -4.97
N ALA A 235 -18.47 1.82 -5.46
CA ALA A 235 -19.78 1.20 -5.37
C ALA A 235 -20.04 0.11 -6.44
N GLY A 236 -19.33 0.17 -7.59
CA GLY A 236 -19.58 -0.74 -8.70
C GLY A 236 -21.03 -0.70 -9.19
N SER A 237 -21.70 -1.85 -9.18
CA SER A 237 -23.11 -1.99 -9.57
C SER A 237 -24.10 -1.89 -8.39
N VAL A 238 -23.62 -1.66 -7.17
CA VAL A 238 -24.48 -1.55 -5.98
C VAL A 238 -25.05 -0.13 -5.88
N PRO A 239 -26.36 0.05 -5.65
CA PRO A 239 -27.01 1.37 -5.70
C PRO A 239 -26.80 2.15 -4.40
N VAL A 240 -25.56 2.49 -4.11
CA VAL A 240 -25.14 3.43 -3.07
C VAL A 240 -24.27 4.51 -3.69
N ASP A 241 -24.23 5.67 -3.05
CA ASP A 241 -23.35 6.75 -3.49
C ASP A 241 -21.88 6.39 -3.21
N GLY A 242 -21.10 6.15 -4.26
CA GLY A 242 -19.65 6.10 -4.16
C GLY A 242 -19.07 7.49 -3.89
N TYR A 243 -17.80 7.52 -3.45
CA TYR A 243 -17.04 8.77 -3.25
C TYR A 243 -15.55 8.51 -3.40
N GLY A 244 -14.81 9.53 -3.82
CA GLY A 244 -13.35 9.45 -3.96
C GLY A 244 -12.61 9.66 -2.67
N GLU A 245 -11.28 9.45 -2.73
CA GLU A 245 -10.34 9.77 -1.64
C GLU A 245 -10.39 11.27 -1.30
N ASP A 246 -10.37 11.58 -0.01
CA ASP A 246 -10.21 12.95 0.48
C ASP A 246 -8.74 13.26 0.74
N TYR A 247 -8.04 13.63 -0.33
CA TYR A 247 -6.60 13.91 -0.26
C TYR A 247 -6.27 15.10 0.65
N ASP A 248 -7.12 16.10 0.70
CA ASP A 248 -6.91 17.27 1.56
C ASP A 248 -7.01 16.89 3.03
N PHE A 249 -7.92 15.97 3.39
CA PHE A 249 -8.00 15.43 4.74
C PHE A 249 -6.74 14.62 5.11
N TRP A 250 -6.21 13.81 4.19
CA TRP A 250 -4.98 13.07 4.43
C TRP A 250 -3.78 14.00 4.63
N VAL A 251 -3.67 15.08 3.84
CA VAL A 251 -2.63 16.10 3.98
C VAL A 251 -2.75 16.82 5.32
N ASP A 252 -3.97 17.19 5.71
CA ASP A 252 -4.26 17.85 6.98
C ASP A 252 -3.91 16.94 8.18
N ALA A 253 -4.37 15.70 8.18
CA ALA A 253 -4.03 14.72 9.21
C ALA A 253 -2.52 14.51 9.34
N ARG A 254 -1.81 14.39 8.20
CA ARG A 254 -0.35 14.29 8.18
C ARG A 254 0.35 15.54 8.73
N ALA A 255 -0.13 16.72 8.39
CA ALA A 255 0.40 17.97 8.90
C ALA A 255 0.21 18.07 10.44
N ALA A 256 -0.96 17.69 10.93
CA ALA A 256 -1.27 17.66 12.35
C ALA A 256 -0.31 16.75 13.13
N THR A 257 0.01 15.54 12.62
CA THR A 257 0.96 14.63 13.28
C THR A 257 2.38 15.19 13.40
N ARG A 258 2.74 16.21 12.62
CA ARG A 258 4.08 16.85 12.58
C ARG A 258 4.14 18.21 13.27
N ALA A 259 2.98 18.80 13.60
CA ALA A 259 2.91 20.13 14.18
C ALA A 259 3.18 20.16 15.71
N GLY A 260 3.43 18.99 16.32
CA GLY A 260 3.65 18.84 17.76
C GLY A 260 2.41 18.34 18.50
N GLU A 261 2.59 17.95 19.77
CA GLU A 261 1.55 17.28 20.57
C GLU A 261 0.29 18.13 20.74
N GLU A 262 0.44 19.40 21.10
CA GLU A 262 -0.69 20.31 21.37
C GLU A 262 -1.56 20.52 20.12
N ALA A 263 -0.91 20.72 18.97
CA ALA A 263 -1.61 20.90 17.69
C ALA A 263 -2.31 19.60 17.25
N TYR A 264 -1.65 18.46 17.46
CA TYR A 264 -2.24 17.16 17.14
C TYR A 264 -3.42 16.85 18.08
N ASP A 265 -3.33 17.15 19.38
CA ASP A 265 -4.44 17.01 20.33
C ASP A 265 -5.63 17.89 19.97
N ALA A 266 -5.39 19.11 19.51
CA ALA A 266 -6.44 19.99 19.03
C ALA A 266 -7.14 19.41 17.78
N TRP A 267 -6.37 18.84 16.84
CA TRP A 267 -6.89 18.15 15.66
C TRP A 267 -7.73 16.92 16.05
N ILE A 268 -7.22 16.10 17.00
CA ILE A 268 -7.91 14.91 17.50
C ILE A 268 -9.22 15.28 18.20
N ARG A 269 -9.20 16.29 19.05
CA ARG A 269 -10.44 16.78 19.68
C ARG A 269 -11.46 17.17 18.63
N HIS A 270 -11.05 17.99 17.68
CA HIS A 270 -11.94 18.50 16.64
C HIS A 270 -12.54 17.38 15.78
N TRP A 271 -11.72 16.44 15.30
CA TRP A 271 -12.17 15.45 14.33
C TRP A 271 -12.61 14.11 14.94
N VAL A 272 -12.29 13.82 16.20
CA VAL A 272 -12.57 12.51 16.80
C VAL A 272 -13.34 12.63 18.11
N LEU A 273 -12.77 13.31 19.13
CA LEU A 273 -13.32 13.24 20.48
C LEU A 273 -14.63 14.03 20.67
N GLU A 274 -14.80 15.11 19.93
CA GLU A 274 -16.00 15.96 19.95
C GLU A 274 -17.02 15.61 18.86
N VAL A 275 -16.84 14.47 18.20
CA VAL A 275 -17.78 13.97 17.17
C VAL A 275 -18.50 12.73 17.73
N GLU A 276 -19.75 12.92 18.12
CA GLU A 276 -20.53 11.89 18.82
C GLU A 276 -21.30 10.96 17.87
N SER A 277 -21.50 11.36 16.61
CA SER A 277 -22.23 10.58 15.61
C SER A 277 -21.64 10.72 14.20
N GLN A 278 -22.02 9.81 13.31
CA GLN A 278 -21.64 9.90 11.90
C GLN A 278 -22.30 11.10 11.19
N GLU A 279 -23.47 11.50 11.61
CA GLU A 279 -24.15 12.70 11.09
C GLU A 279 -23.33 13.95 11.42
N GLN A 280 -22.89 14.10 12.68
CA GLN A 280 -22.01 15.21 13.07
C GLN A 280 -20.68 15.19 12.31
N TRP A 281 -20.14 14.01 11.97
CA TRP A 281 -18.96 13.90 11.13
C TRP A 281 -19.22 14.48 9.73
N ILE A 282 -20.32 14.10 9.11
CA ILE A 282 -20.71 14.58 7.77
C ILE A 282 -20.97 16.08 7.80
N ASP A 283 -21.67 16.57 8.83
CA ASP A 283 -21.92 18.01 9.01
C ASP A 283 -20.62 18.81 9.16
N ARG A 284 -19.65 18.24 9.87
CA ARG A 284 -18.32 18.86 10.06
C ARG A 284 -17.49 18.88 8.80
N LEU A 285 -17.61 17.86 7.93
CA LEU A 285 -17.02 17.88 6.58
C LEU A 285 -17.62 19.00 5.72
N GLY A 286 -18.90 19.27 5.88
CA GLY A 286 -19.64 20.26 5.12
C GLY A 286 -20.19 19.73 3.79
N ALA A 287 -21.36 20.26 3.39
CA ALA A 287 -22.09 19.79 2.23
C ALA A 287 -21.28 19.89 0.91
N ASP A 288 -20.55 20.97 0.72
CA ASP A 288 -19.75 21.21 -0.49
C ASP A 288 -18.62 20.18 -0.63
N ARG A 289 -17.93 19.85 0.46
CA ARG A 289 -16.87 18.84 0.47
C ARG A 289 -17.44 17.44 0.19
N VAL A 290 -18.54 17.08 0.84
CA VAL A 290 -19.23 15.80 0.60
C VAL A 290 -19.67 15.69 -0.86
N ALA A 291 -20.26 16.73 -1.43
CA ALA A 291 -20.66 16.75 -2.84
C ALA A 291 -19.44 16.59 -3.77
N ALA A 292 -18.35 17.29 -3.51
CA ALA A 292 -17.12 17.17 -4.29
C ALA A 292 -16.52 15.75 -4.22
N LEU A 293 -16.54 15.10 -3.06
CA LEU A 293 -16.08 13.72 -2.90
C LEU A 293 -16.95 12.73 -3.66
N ARG A 294 -18.29 12.91 -3.63
CA ARG A 294 -19.22 12.09 -4.42
C ARG A 294 -19.00 12.26 -5.92
N MET A 295 -18.74 13.48 -6.39
CA MET A 295 -18.42 13.71 -7.81
C MET A 295 -17.15 12.98 -8.24
N LYS A 296 -16.18 12.77 -7.34
CA LYS A 296 -14.95 12.00 -7.63
C LYS A 296 -15.20 10.52 -7.89
N ALA A 297 -16.35 9.98 -7.50
CA ALA A 297 -16.73 8.60 -7.82
C ALA A 297 -17.04 8.39 -9.31
N ASP A 298 -17.33 9.45 -10.06
CA ASP A 298 -17.47 9.38 -11.51
C ASP A 298 -16.09 9.06 -12.13
N PRO A 299 -15.95 7.98 -12.92
CA PRO A 299 -14.71 7.64 -13.60
C PRO A 299 -14.12 8.76 -14.45
N GLU A 300 -14.98 9.63 -15.01
CA GLU A 300 -14.56 10.76 -15.86
C GLU A 300 -14.17 12.03 -15.07
N SER A 301 -14.33 12.03 -13.75
CA SER A 301 -14.04 13.19 -12.88
C SER A 301 -12.57 13.65 -12.93
N TRP A 302 -11.64 12.79 -13.37
CA TRP A 302 -10.25 13.15 -13.59
C TRP A 302 -10.06 14.32 -14.56
N ARG A 303 -11.01 14.54 -15.48
CA ARG A 303 -10.95 15.64 -16.47
C ARG A 303 -11.00 17.00 -15.80
N ALA A 304 -11.81 17.13 -14.74
CA ALA A 304 -11.90 18.38 -13.97
C ALA A 304 -10.61 18.64 -13.20
N ASP A 305 -10.03 17.61 -12.59
CA ASP A 305 -8.75 17.73 -11.87
C ASP A 305 -7.60 18.04 -12.82
N ALA A 306 -7.54 17.38 -13.98
CA ALA A 306 -6.53 17.66 -15.01
C ALA A 306 -6.62 19.11 -15.54
N ALA A 307 -7.84 19.63 -15.68
CA ALA A 307 -8.05 21.03 -16.08
C ALA A 307 -7.67 22.02 -14.97
N ALA A 308 -7.90 21.66 -13.70
CA ALA A 308 -7.56 22.51 -12.56
C ALA A 308 -6.04 22.57 -12.28
N TYR A 309 -5.31 21.53 -12.66
CA TYR A 309 -3.87 21.40 -12.46
C TYR A 309 -3.15 21.07 -13.78
N PRO A 310 -3.05 22.04 -14.72
CA PRO A 310 -2.32 21.81 -15.97
C PRO A 310 -0.84 21.55 -15.67
N PRO A 311 -0.23 20.55 -16.32
CA PRO A 311 1.19 20.25 -16.12
C PRO A 311 2.07 21.41 -16.64
N ASP A 312 3.11 21.75 -15.89
CA ASP A 312 4.14 22.68 -16.35
C ASP A 312 5.11 21.93 -17.28
N LEU A 313 4.89 22.07 -18.59
CA LEU A 313 5.68 21.38 -19.61
C LEU A 313 7.02 22.06 -19.90
N ASP A 314 7.19 23.31 -19.51
CA ASP A 314 8.40 24.12 -19.78
C ASP A 314 9.45 24.00 -18.65
N ALA A 315 9.08 23.46 -17.51
CA ALA A 315 10.02 23.27 -16.39
C ALA A 315 11.18 22.33 -16.78
N PRO A 316 12.41 22.59 -16.31
CA PRO A 316 13.55 21.69 -16.54
C PRO A 316 13.27 20.28 -16.00
N VAL A 317 13.80 19.26 -16.69
CA VAL A 317 13.73 17.86 -16.22
C VAL A 317 14.54 17.72 -14.94
N ASN A 318 13.90 17.23 -13.88
CA ASN A 318 14.55 16.99 -12.60
C ASN A 318 15.05 15.54 -12.46
N ALA A 319 15.79 15.25 -11.36
CA ALA A 319 16.38 13.95 -11.11
C ALA A 319 15.32 12.80 -11.02
N TRP A 320 14.16 13.06 -10.42
CA TRP A 320 13.10 12.07 -10.30
C TRP A 320 12.45 11.74 -11.64
N GLU A 321 12.18 12.76 -12.46
CA GLU A 321 11.66 12.59 -13.81
C GLU A 321 12.66 11.81 -14.69
N ARG A 322 13.96 12.16 -14.59
CA ARG A 322 15.01 11.44 -15.32
C ARG A 322 15.07 9.98 -14.90
N ALA A 323 15.10 9.69 -13.60
CA ALA A 323 15.08 8.31 -13.10
C ALA A 323 13.85 7.54 -13.58
N ALA A 324 12.65 8.15 -13.56
CA ALA A 324 11.42 7.55 -14.03
C ALA A 324 11.47 7.21 -15.53
N VAL A 325 11.94 8.13 -16.38
CA VAL A 325 12.06 7.89 -17.84
C VAL A 325 13.09 6.80 -18.14
N LEU A 326 14.28 6.88 -17.55
CA LEU A 326 15.32 5.87 -17.77
C LEU A 326 14.86 4.49 -17.26
N GLY A 327 14.18 4.44 -16.10
CA GLY A 327 13.56 3.24 -15.56
C GLY A 327 12.49 2.67 -16.49
N ALA A 328 11.62 3.51 -17.03
CA ALA A 328 10.57 3.13 -17.98
C ALA A 328 11.13 2.53 -19.28
N ARG A 329 12.16 3.15 -19.86
CA ARG A 329 12.84 2.65 -21.07
C ARG A 329 13.50 1.29 -20.81
N HIS A 330 14.15 1.13 -19.64
CA HIS A 330 14.75 -0.14 -19.23
C HIS A 330 13.67 -1.22 -19.06
N LEU A 331 12.57 -0.92 -18.35
CA LEU A 331 11.43 -1.82 -18.17
C LEU A 331 10.83 -2.24 -19.52
N ALA A 332 10.56 -1.29 -20.43
CA ALA A 332 10.01 -1.59 -21.75
C ALA A 332 10.94 -2.54 -22.54
N THR A 333 12.25 -2.33 -22.45
CA THR A 333 13.26 -3.21 -23.09
C THR A 333 13.22 -4.61 -22.48
N ARG A 334 13.14 -4.74 -21.13
CA ARG A 334 13.03 -6.02 -20.45
C ARG A 334 11.74 -6.75 -20.79
N VAL A 335 10.61 -6.04 -20.78
CA VAL A 335 9.28 -6.59 -21.14
C VAL A 335 9.32 -7.21 -22.55
N VAL A 336 9.82 -6.48 -23.54
CA VAL A 336 9.91 -6.97 -24.92
C VAL A 336 10.89 -8.16 -25.03
N ALA A 337 12.03 -8.08 -24.35
CA ALA A 337 13.06 -9.14 -24.42
C ALA A 337 12.64 -10.44 -23.75
N THR A 338 11.87 -10.38 -22.67
CA THR A 338 11.43 -11.55 -21.90
C THR A 338 10.06 -12.07 -22.29
N GLY A 339 9.26 -11.27 -23.02
CA GLY A 339 7.85 -11.59 -23.27
C GLY A 339 7.01 -11.57 -21.99
N ALA A 340 7.35 -10.70 -21.02
CA ALA A 340 6.64 -10.62 -19.77
C ALA A 340 5.15 -10.31 -19.97
N HIS A 341 4.29 -11.01 -19.22
CA HIS A 341 2.84 -10.83 -19.28
C HIS A 341 2.38 -9.58 -18.53
N ALA A 342 3.09 -9.22 -17.45
CA ALA A 342 2.70 -8.10 -16.63
C ALA A 342 3.90 -7.31 -16.05
N VAL A 343 3.66 -6.05 -15.73
CA VAL A 343 4.50 -5.22 -14.88
C VAL A 343 3.70 -4.87 -13.63
N LEU A 344 4.23 -5.19 -12.44
CA LEU A 344 3.66 -4.73 -11.19
C LEU A 344 4.24 -3.36 -10.84
N ALA A 345 3.34 -2.38 -10.74
CA ALA A 345 3.68 -1.02 -10.35
C ALA A 345 3.92 -0.94 -8.83
N GLY A 346 5.12 -0.53 -8.43
CA GLY A 346 5.44 -0.21 -7.05
C GLY A 346 4.86 1.13 -6.61
N ALA A 347 5.43 1.73 -5.57
CA ALA A 347 4.99 3.00 -5.03
C ALA A 347 5.89 4.17 -5.47
N GLY A 348 5.34 5.38 -5.52
CA GLY A 348 6.10 6.61 -5.80
C GLY A 348 6.65 6.69 -7.22
N VAL A 349 7.94 7.02 -7.37
CA VAL A 349 8.59 7.14 -8.69
C VAL A 349 8.56 5.81 -9.47
N ALA A 350 8.66 4.68 -8.79
CA ALA A 350 8.59 3.36 -9.41
C ALA A 350 7.22 3.10 -10.05
N ASN A 351 6.13 3.62 -9.47
CA ASN A 351 4.80 3.55 -10.07
C ASN A 351 4.76 4.24 -11.43
N LEU A 352 5.25 5.47 -11.49
CA LEU A 352 5.26 6.26 -12.72
C LEU A 352 6.21 5.70 -13.78
N ALA A 353 7.34 5.14 -13.36
CA ALA A 353 8.24 4.41 -14.25
C ALA A 353 7.58 3.15 -14.82
N ALA A 354 6.80 2.42 -14.02
CA ALA A 354 6.03 1.26 -14.48
C ALA A 354 4.95 1.67 -15.49
N TRP A 355 4.20 2.73 -15.21
CA TRP A 355 3.15 3.23 -16.11
C TRP A 355 3.71 3.61 -17.48
N LEU A 356 4.77 4.44 -17.47
CA LEU A 356 5.44 4.83 -18.72
C LEU A 356 6.10 3.62 -19.41
N GLY A 357 6.72 2.72 -18.64
CA GLY A 357 7.36 1.52 -19.17
C GLY A 357 6.39 0.58 -19.88
N VAL A 358 5.18 0.38 -19.32
CA VAL A 358 4.11 -0.39 -19.97
C VAL A 358 3.63 0.30 -21.24
N GLN A 359 3.43 1.63 -21.20
CA GLN A 359 3.07 2.39 -22.39
C GLN A 359 4.11 2.20 -23.51
N LEU A 360 5.40 2.43 -23.21
CA LEU A 360 6.49 2.27 -24.18
C LEU A 360 6.63 0.84 -24.71
N ALA A 361 6.37 -0.18 -23.89
CA ALA A 361 6.38 -1.57 -24.30
C ALA A 361 5.22 -1.89 -25.26
N ARG A 362 4.02 -1.38 -24.97
CA ARG A 362 2.83 -1.50 -25.83
C ARG A 362 3.05 -0.80 -27.19
N GLU A 363 3.67 0.36 -27.21
CA GLU A 363 4.07 1.06 -28.45
C GLU A 363 5.05 0.24 -29.31
N ARG A 364 5.84 -0.65 -28.68
CA ARG A 364 6.74 -1.60 -29.34
C ARG A 364 6.05 -2.93 -29.71
N GLY A 365 4.72 -3.04 -29.57
CA GLY A 365 3.92 -4.19 -29.93
C GLY A 365 3.77 -5.27 -28.85
N SER A 366 4.14 -5.00 -27.59
CA SER A 366 3.91 -5.91 -26.48
C SER A 366 2.46 -5.85 -26.00
N ASP A 367 1.89 -6.99 -25.56
CA ASP A 367 0.58 -7.09 -24.92
C ASP A 367 0.67 -7.09 -23.38
N VAL A 368 1.72 -6.51 -22.84
CA VAL A 368 1.98 -6.46 -21.39
C VAL A 368 0.86 -5.78 -20.63
N LYS A 369 0.50 -6.34 -19.46
CA LYS A 369 -0.54 -5.82 -18.57
C LYS A 369 0.07 -5.00 -17.43
N LEU A 370 -0.62 -3.93 -17.03
CA LEU A 370 -0.28 -3.18 -15.84
C LEU A 370 -1.05 -3.77 -14.66
N THR A 371 -0.37 -4.04 -13.54
CA THR A 371 -1.00 -4.59 -12.34
C THR A 371 -0.55 -3.86 -11.07
N ALA A 372 -1.40 -3.88 -10.05
CA ALA A 372 -1.11 -3.30 -8.74
C ALA A 372 -1.49 -4.25 -7.61
N GLU A 373 -0.68 -4.26 -6.55
CA GLU A 373 -0.78 -5.20 -5.42
C GLU A 373 -2.13 -5.20 -4.70
N ILE A 374 -2.88 -4.09 -4.77
CA ILE A 374 -4.18 -3.98 -4.10
C ILE A 374 -5.28 -4.86 -4.70
N GLY A 375 -5.03 -5.52 -5.81
CA GLY A 375 -5.98 -6.37 -6.51
C GLY A 375 -6.38 -5.88 -7.89
N LEU A 376 -5.58 -5.05 -8.55
CA LEU A 376 -5.85 -4.56 -9.91
C LEU A 376 -5.03 -5.35 -10.94
N TRP A 377 -5.71 -5.79 -11.99
CA TRP A 377 -5.09 -6.42 -13.15
C TRP A 377 -5.54 -5.73 -14.44
N ASP A 378 -4.58 -5.37 -15.29
CA ASP A 378 -4.77 -4.71 -16.58
C ASP A 378 -5.64 -3.45 -16.43
N TYR A 379 -5.15 -2.50 -15.66
CA TYR A 379 -5.78 -1.20 -15.45
C TYR A 379 -5.05 -0.10 -16.21
N ASP A 380 -5.75 0.99 -16.47
CA ASP A 380 -5.19 2.20 -17.07
C ASP A 380 -4.82 3.23 -16.00
N ALA A 381 -3.65 3.83 -16.19
CA ALA A 381 -3.14 4.88 -15.32
C ALA A 381 -4.00 6.14 -15.41
N THR A 382 -4.57 6.60 -14.30
CA THR A 382 -5.42 7.79 -14.27
C THR A 382 -4.62 9.08 -14.42
N ILE A 383 -5.00 9.93 -15.38
CA ILE A 383 -4.42 11.27 -15.55
C ILE A 383 -4.80 12.13 -14.33
N GLY A 384 -3.80 12.90 -13.83
CA GLY A 384 -3.99 13.85 -12.74
C GLY A 384 -3.95 13.24 -11.34
N ASP A 385 -3.82 11.91 -11.22
CA ASP A 385 -3.78 11.23 -9.93
C ASP A 385 -2.80 10.05 -9.94
N PRO A 386 -1.55 10.24 -9.51
CA PRO A 386 -0.51 9.20 -9.54
C PRO A 386 -0.63 8.19 -8.40
N PHE A 387 -1.58 8.32 -7.50
CA PHE A 387 -1.70 7.45 -6.36
C PHE A 387 -2.20 6.07 -6.79
N VAL A 388 -1.38 5.02 -6.58
CA VAL A 388 -1.68 3.67 -7.05
C VAL A 388 -2.97 3.09 -6.45
N LEU A 389 -3.35 3.54 -5.25
CA LEU A 389 -4.59 3.13 -4.56
C LEU A 389 -5.80 3.98 -4.95
N ASN A 390 -5.69 4.82 -5.97
CA ASN A 390 -6.74 5.69 -6.45
C ASN A 390 -7.95 4.90 -6.98
N HIS A 391 -9.14 5.26 -6.51
CA HIS A 391 -10.40 4.64 -6.92
C HIS A 391 -10.70 4.75 -8.42
N ARG A 392 -10.18 5.78 -9.08
CA ARG A 392 -10.36 5.99 -10.52
C ARG A 392 -9.66 4.94 -11.38
N ASN A 393 -8.70 4.21 -10.81
CA ASN A 393 -8.06 3.07 -11.49
C ASN A 393 -8.98 1.84 -11.51
N PHE A 394 -9.92 1.71 -10.54
CA PHE A 394 -10.73 0.49 -10.40
C PHE A 394 -11.65 0.21 -11.59
N PRO A 395 -12.41 1.18 -12.10
CA PRO A 395 -13.29 0.96 -13.25
C PRO A 395 -12.56 0.62 -14.55
N THR A 396 -11.26 0.93 -14.64
CA THR A 396 -10.44 0.66 -15.84
C THR A 396 -9.83 -0.74 -15.84
N ALA A 397 -9.79 -1.40 -14.67
CA ALA A 397 -9.20 -2.72 -14.53
C ALA A 397 -10.08 -3.80 -15.17
N THR A 398 -9.46 -4.71 -15.93
CA THR A 398 -10.18 -5.86 -16.51
C THR A 398 -10.51 -6.94 -15.48
N MET A 399 -9.80 -6.94 -14.33
CA MET A 399 -10.09 -7.81 -13.20
C MET A 399 -9.80 -7.09 -11.89
N LEU A 400 -10.74 -7.21 -10.95
CA LEU A 400 -10.60 -6.76 -9.55
C LEU A 400 -10.53 -7.99 -8.64
N ALA A 401 -9.49 -8.07 -7.83
CA ALA A 401 -9.21 -9.20 -6.95
C ALA A 401 -8.79 -8.73 -5.55
N ASP A 402 -7.86 -9.44 -4.92
CA ASP A 402 -7.17 -9.05 -3.69
C ASP A 402 -5.64 -9.18 -3.85
N ALA A 403 -4.91 -8.68 -2.87
CA ALA A 403 -3.45 -8.70 -2.89
C ALA A 403 -2.91 -10.14 -2.83
N GLN A 404 -3.58 -11.06 -2.16
CA GLN A 404 -3.14 -12.45 -2.08
C GLN A 404 -3.22 -13.13 -3.45
N PHE A 405 -4.26 -12.85 -4.23
CA PHE A 405 -4.36 -13.36 -5.59
C PHE A 405 -3.31 -12.71 -6.51
N VAL A 406 -3.16 -11.39 -6.47
CA VAL A 406 -2.16 -10.70 -7.31
C VAL A 406 -0.74 -11.11 -6.93
N LEU A 407 -0.35 -10.98 -5.66
CA LEU A 407 1.02 -11.26 -5.23
C LEU A 407 1.34 -12.75 -5.22
N GLY A 408 0.41 -13.59 -4.77
CA GLY A 408 0.62 -15.03 -4.65
C GLY A 408 0.48 -15.79 -5.95
N ALA A 409 -0.53 -15.48 -6.77
CA ALA A 409 -0.84 -16.23 -7.98
C ALA A 409 -0.34 -15.57 -9.27
N LEU A 410 -0.50 -14.24 -9.43
CA LEU A 410 -0.12 -13.57 -10.68
C LEU A 410 1.35 -13.13 -10.69
N VAL A 411 1.89 -12.71 -9.55
CA VAL A 411 3.31 -12.33 -9.44
C VAL A 411 4.18 -13.55 -9.12
N GLY A 412 3.81 -14.30 -8.09
CA GLY A 412 4.60 -15.44 -7.60
C GLY A 412 4.25 -16.79 -8.22
N GLY A 413 3.17 -16.88 -9.00
CA GLY A 413 2.73 -18.13 -9.62
C GLY A 413 3.49 -18.47 -10.91
N THR A 414 3.27 -19.68 -11.43
CA THR A 414 3.93 -20.18 -12.63
C THR A 414 3.21 -19.83 -13.93
N GLY A 415 1.96 -19.39 -13.84
CA GLY A 415 1.11 -19.07 -15.00
C GLY A 415 1.35 -17.68 -15.61
N THR A 416 2.07 -16.80 -14.90
CA THR A 416 2.29 -15.42 -15.32
C THR A 416 3.76 -15.05 -15.11
N THR A 417 4.39 -14.47 -16.12
CA THR A 417 5.72 -13.87 -15.99
C THR A 417 5.55 -12.39 -15.69
N THR A 418 5.87 -11.99 -14.46
CA THR A 418 5.73 -10.60 -14.00
C THR A 418 7.09 -9.97 -13.74
N ILE A 419 7.27 -8.73 -14.18
CA ILE A 419 8.41 -7.88 -13.82
C ILE A 419 7.93 -6.91 -12.75
N GLY A 420 8.63 -6.86 -11.59
CA GLY A 420 8.39 -5.88 -10.53
C GLY A 420 9.15 -4.58 -10.78
N CYS A 421 8.47 -3.44 -10.61
CA CYS A 421 9.10 -2.12 -10.58
C CYS A 421 9.07 -1.59 -9.15
N LEU A 422 10.21 -1.56 -8.48
CA LEU A 422 10.32 -1.30 -7.05
C LEU A 422 11.04 0.01 -6.76
N GLY A 423 10.67 0.64 -5.65
CA GLY A 423 11.44 1.71 -5.01
C GLY A 423 11.97 1.26 -3.65
N GLY A 424 12.84 2.06 -3.04
CA GLY A 424 13.35 1.76 -1.71
C GLY A 424 14.08 2.94 -1.08
N ALA A 425 14.15 2.95 0.25
CA ALA A 425 14.90 3.97 0.97
C ALA A 425 16.41 3.72 0.88
N GLN A 426 16.83 2.45 0.98
CA GLN A 426 18.20 2.03 0.73
C GLN A 426 18.23 0.83 -0.21
N VAL A 427 19.29 0.75 -1.03
CA VAL A 427 19.61 -0.35 -1.93
C VAL A 427 21.07 -0.69 -1.76
N ASP A 428 21.41 -1.97 -1.58
CA ASP A 428 22.80 -2.40 -1.49
C ASP A 428 23.34 -2.97 -2.80
N ARG A 429 24.63 -3.28 -2.80
CA ARG A 429 25.35 -3.83 -3.95
C ARG A 429 24.76 -5.13 -4.49
N PHE A 430 24.01 -5.87 -3.65
CA PHE A 430 23.37 -7.13 -4.05
C PHE A 430 21.95 -6.94 -4.59
N GLY A 431 21.46 -5.69 -4.55
CA GLY A 431 20.09 -5.33 -4.92
C GLY A 431 19.09 -5.58 -3.80
N ASN A 432 19.52 -5.85 -2.57
CA ASN A 432 18.61 -5.87 -1.43
C ASN A 432 18.07 -4.47 -1.18
N ILE A 433 16.82 -4.39 -0.77
CA ILE A 433 16.15 -3.13 -0.44
C ILE A 433 15.85 -3.07 1.05
N ASN A 434 16.16 -1.93 1.66
CA ASN A 434 15.69 -1.59 3.00
C ASN A 434 14.67 -0.45 2.92
N SER A 435 13.47 -0.72 3.39
CA SER A 435 12.37 0.25 3.55
C SER A 435 11.78 0.21 4.96
N THR A 436 12.39 -0.56 5.87
CA THR A 436 11.80 -0.80 7.19
C THR A 436 12.57 -0.13 8.31
N TRP A 437 13.86 -0.41 8.46
CA TRP A 437 14.60 0.06 9.62
C TRP A 437 16.10 0.19 9.36
N ILE A 438 16.69 1.27 9.86
CA ILE A 438 18.14 1.47 9.89
C ILE A 438 18.57 1.44 11.35
N PRO A 439 18.98 0.26 11.89
CA PRO A 439 19.32 0.12 13.29
C PRO A 439 20.48 1.05 13.73
N PRO A 440 20.49 1.59 14.97
CA PRO A 440 19.40 1.56 15.95
C PRO A 440 18.27 2.54 15.64
N ARG A 441 18.45 3.44 14.70
CA ARG A 441 17.51 4.47 14.22
C ARG A 441 17.91 4.95 12.82
N PRO A 442 16.99 5.46 11.97
CA PRO A 442 15.54 5.57 12.21
C PRO A 442 14.75 4.32 11.80
N PHE A 443 13.52 4.19 12.36
CA PHE A 443 12.47 3.40 11.75
C PHE A 443 11.94 4.12 10.50
N LEU A 444 11.73 3.37 9.41
CA LEU A 444 11.23 3.90 8.15
C LEU A 444 9.71 3.68 8.01
N VAL A 445 9.30 2.66 7.23
CA VAL A 445 7.86 2.44 6.98
C VAL A 445 7.43 0.97 6.94
N GLY A 446 8.26 0.04 6.52
CA GLY A 446 7.91 -1.38 6.37
C GLY A 446 7.95 -1.86 4.93
N SER A 447 7.50 -3.10 4.72
CA SER A 447 7.59 -3.81 3.44
C SER A 447 6.52 -3.38 2.42
N GLY A 448 5.27 -3.20 2.88
CA GLY A 448 4.17 -3.29 1.93
C GLY A 448 4.19 -4.63 1.20
N GLY A 449 3.80 -4.65 -0.07
CA GLY A 449 3.98 -5.79 -0.97
C GLY A 449 5.36 -5.86 -1.63
N GLY A 450 6.26 -4.92 -1.33
CA GLY A 450 7.58 -4.85 -1.97
C GLY A 450 8.43 -6.09 -1.75
N ASN A 451 8.38 -6.71 -0.55
CA ASN A 451 9.06 -7.99 -0.29
C ASN A 451 8.47 -9.12 -1.15
N ASP A 452 7.14 -9.21 -1.22
CA ASP A 452 6.46 -10.29 -1.96
C ASP A 452 6.85 -10.28 -3.43
N VAL A 453 6.87 -9.08 -4.02
CA VAL A 453 7.31 -8.86 -5.40
C VAL A 453 8.80 -9.21 -5.57
N ALA A 454 9.66 -8.71 -4.69
CA ALA A 454 11.10 -8.95 -4.73
C ALA A 454 11.45 -10.43 -4.61
N SER A 455 10.70 -11.17 -3.77
CA SER A 455 10.94 -12.60 -3.50
C SER A 455 10.39 -13.54 -4.58
N THR A 456 9.37 -13.11 -5.35
CA THR A 456 8.61 -14.06 -6.18
C THR A 456 8.45 -13.68 -7.64
N ALA A 457 8.56 -12.40 -8.02
CA ALA A 457 8.51 -11.98 -9.41
C ALA A 457 9.65 -12.59 -10.23
N ALA A 458 9.43 -12.79 -11.51
CA ALA A 458 10.45 -13.34 -12.40
C ALA A 458 11.71 -12.45 -12.46
N GLU A 459 11.50 -11.16 -12.51
CA GLU A 459 12.56 -10.13 -12.46
C GLU A 459 12.07 -8.89 -11.72
N ASN A 460 13.01 -8.13 -11.16
CA ASN A 460 12.73 -6.83 -10.55
C ASN A 460 13.70 -5.77 -11.08
N VAL A 461 13.15 -4.57 -11.29
CA VAL A 461 13.89 -3.35 -11.59
C VAL A 461 13.63 -2.35 -10.47
N ILE A 462 14.71 -1.83 -9.89
CA ILE A 462 14.61 -0.78 -8.87
C ILE A 462 14.78 0.57 -9.56
N VAL A 463 13.91 1.54 -9.25
CA VAL A 463 13.98 2.91 -9.76
C VAL A 463 14.13 3.89 -8.60
N ALA A 464 15.22 4.67 -8.62
CA ALA A 464 15.54 5.59 -7.52
C ALA A 464 16.45 6.73 -8.01
N THR A 465 16.65 7.77 -7.19
CA THR A 465 17.74 8.74 -7.41
C THR A 465 19.01 8.26 -6.75
N LEU A 466 20.18 8.53 -7.35
CA LEU A 466 21.47 8.12 -6.82
C LEU A 466 21.97 9.05 -5.72
N THR A 467 22.11 8.55 -4.51
CA THR A 467 22.70 9.28 -3.38
C THR A 467 23.42 8.30 -2.44
N LYS A 468 24.46 8.76 -1.71
CA LYS A 468 25.17 7.94 -0.72
C LYS A 468 24.30 7.41 0.42
N GLN A 469 23.21 8.09 0.73
CA GLN A 469 22.29 7.65 1.77
C GLN A 469 21.38 6.52 1.26
N ARG A 470 21.09 6.51 -0.03
CA ARG A 470 20.21 5.50 -0.66
C ARG A 470 21.00 4.28 -1.12
N THR A 471 22.15 4.45 -1.71
CA THR A 471 23.01 3.33 -2.10
C THR A 471 23.98 3.04 -0.97
N VAL A 472 23.96 1.82 -0.42
CA VAL A 472 24.77 1.39 0.71
C VAL A 472 25.55 0.12 0.36
N ALA A 473 26.68 -0.14 1.02
CA ALA A 473 27.45 -1.35 0.74
C ALA A 473 26.63 -2.62 1.04
N GLU A 474 25.96 -2.62 2.19
CA GLU A 474 25.07 -3.69 2.65
C GLU A 474 23.93 -3.09 3.46
N CYS A 475 22.71 -3.58 3.26
CA CYS A 475 21.56 -3.18 4.05
C CYS A 475 21.64 -3.80 5.45
N ALA A 476 21.56 -2.96 6.49
CA ALA A 476 21.53 -3.45 7.87
C ALA A 476 20.23 -4.20 8.23
N TYR A 477 19.16 -3.94 7.50
CA TYR A 477 17.89 -4.65 7.55
C TYR A 477 17.45 -4.91 6.10
N ILE A 478 17.23 -6.16 5.74
CA ILE A 478 16.76 -6.54 4.41
C ILE A 478 15.24 -6.62 4.47
N THR A 479 14.57 -5.59 3.94
CA THR A 479 13.12 -5.63 3.76
C THR A 479 12.74 -6.53 2.59
N SER A 480 13.43 -6.36 1.46
CA SER A 480 13.16 -7.08 0.21
C SER A 480 14.47 -7.65 -0.33
N PRO A 481 14.57 -8.97 -0.54
CA PRO A 481 15.80 -9.60 -0.99
C PRO A 481 16.10 -9.26 -2.44
N GLY A 482 17.39 -9.11 -2.76
CA GLY A 482 17.86 -8.78 -4.09
C GLY A 482 17.90 -9.96 -5.10
N THR A 483 17.49 -11.16 -4.72
CA THR A 483 17.67 -12.39 -5.52
C THR A 483 17.19 -12.25 -6.98
N HIS A 484 16.01 -11.68 -7.18
CA HIS A 484 15.40 -11.47 -8.50
C HIS A 484 15.63 -10.06 -9.07
N VAL A 485 16.39 -9.20 -8.39
CA VAL A 485 16.74 -7.88 -8.92
C VAL A 485 17.74 -8.01 -10.05
N GLN A 486 17.43 -7.47 -11.21
CA GLN A 486 18.28 -7.44 -12.40
C GLN A 486 18.97 -6.10 -12.62
N ALA A 487 18.30 -5.01 -12.23
CA ALA A 487 18.83 -3.67 -12.42
C ALA A 487 18.39 -2.69 -11.32
N LEU A 488 19.26 -1.71 -11.07
CA LEU A 488 18.94 -0.44 -10.39
C LEU A 488 19.12 0.67 -11.43
N VAL A 489 18.03 1.37 -11.76
CA VAL A 489 18.05 2.51 -12.68
C VAL A 489 17.92 3.80 -11.88
N THR A 490 18.86 4.71 -12.08
CA THR A 490 18.90 5.98 -11.39
C THR A 490 18.86 7.16 -12.37
N ASP A 491 18.78 8.35 -11.82
CA ASP A 491 18.91 9.61 -12.58
C ASP A 491 20.29 9.83 -13.21
N LEU A 492 21.34 9.14 -12.72
CA LEU A 492 22.72 9.30 -13.16
C LEU A 492 23.30 8.08 -13.90
N ALA A 493 22.81 6.88 -13.61
CA ALA A 493 23.33 5.65 -14.20
C ALA A 493 22.33 4.49 -14.11
N THR A 494 22.52 3.51 -14.99
CA THR A 494 21.91 2.19 -14.87
C THR A 494 22.96 1.22 -14.34
N PHE A 495 22.58 0.44 -13.33
CA PHE A 495 23.35 -0.67 -12.80
C PHE A 495 22.67 -1.98 -13.18
N GLU A 496 23.39 -2.91 -13.74
CA GLU A 496 22.91 -4.27 -14.00
C GLU A 496 23.61 -5.28 -13.12
N LYS A 497 22.89 -6.32 -12.72
CA LYS A 497 23.44 -7.36 -11.87
C LYS A 497 24.32 -8.31 -12.67
N ARG A 498 25.61 -8.38 -12.33
CA ARG A 498 26.60 -9.25 -12.93
C ARG A 498 27.35 -9.99 -11.84
N ALA A 499 27.45 -11.30 -11.94
CA ALA A 499 28.05 -12.14 -10.91
C ALA A 499 27.50 -11.88 -9.49
N GLY A 500 26.20 -11.58 -9.37
CA GLY A 500 25.52 -11.35 -8.10
C GLY A 500 25.61 -9.91 -7.55
N VAL A 501 26.33 -9.00 -8.22
CA VAL A 501 26.57 -7.62 -7.76
C VAL A 501 26.10 -6.61 -8.81
N LEU A 502 25.50 -5.51 -8.37
CA LEU A 502 25.11 -4.39 -9.21
C LEU A 502 26.35 -3.62 -9.68
N GLN A 503 26.57 -3.57 -11.00
CA GLN A 503 27.67 -2.89 -11.66
C GLN A 503 27.14 -1.88 -12.67
N VAL A 504 27.80 -0.74 -12.82
CA VAL A 504 27.40 0.30 -13.79
C VAL A 504 27.44 -0.28 -15.20
N SER A 505 26.32 -0.21 -15.91
CA SER A 505 26.17 -0.67 -17.29
C SER A 505 25.98 0.45 -18.31
N ALA A 506 25.45 1.61 -17.88
CA ALA A 506 25.27 2.78 -18.72
C ALA A 506 25.26 4.05 -17.87
N LEU A 507 25.61 5.18 -18.46
CA LEU A 507 25.56 6.50 -17.83
C LEU A 507 24.38 7.31 -18.37
N ALA A 508 23.77 8.12 -17.51
CA ALA A 508 22.82 9.14 -17.97
C ALA A 508 23.53 10.25 -18.75
N PRO A 509 22.82 10.99 -19.61
CA PRO A 509 23.43 12.08 -20.37
C PRO A 509 24.06 13.13 -19.45
N GLY A 510 25.27 13.60 -19.84
CA GLY A 510 26.02 14.60 -19.09
C GLY A 510 26.63 14.11 -17.76
N THR A 511 26.55 12.81 -17.44
CA THR A 511 27.09 12.22 -16.21
C THR A 511 28.40 11.49 -16.49
N SER A 512 29.38 11.63 -15.61
CA SER A 512 30.65 10.90 -15.64
C SER A 512 30.63 9.68 -14.69
N PHE A 513 31.45 8.66 -14.98
CA PHE A 513 31.62 7.53 -14.08
C PHE A 513 32.12 7.95 -12.68
N GLU A 514 32.98 8.98 -12.63
CA GLU A 514 33.52 9.50 -11.38
C GLU A 514 32.44 10.14 -10.48
N GLU A 515 31.45 10.84 -11.08
CA GLU A 515 30.29 11.35 -10.35
C GLU A 515 29.44 10.21 -9.77
N VAL A 516 29.16 9.18 -10.57
CA VAL A 516 28.45 7.99 -10.12
C VAL A 516 29.21 7.32 -8.97
N ARG A 517 30.52 7.12 -9.12
CA ARG A 517 31.37 6.53 -8.09
C ARG A 517 31.39 7.36 -6.80
N ALA A 518 31.41 8.67 -6.90
CA ALA A 518 31.39 9.57 -5.75
C ALA A 518 30.08 9.50 -4.95
N LEU A 519 28.97 9.17 -5.58
CA LEU A 519 27.62 9.09 -4.97
C LEU A 519 27.19 7.66 -4.65
N CYS A 520 27.90 6.64 -5.12
CA CYS A 520 27.64 5.24 -4.80
C CYS A 520 28.14 4.90 -3.39
N GLY A 521 27.36 4.10 -2.65
CA GLY A 521 27.72 3.67 -1.30
C GLY A 521 28.63 2.45 -1.23
N TRP A 522 29.00 1.88 -2.37
CA TRP A 522 30.00 0.79 -2.46
C TRP A 522 31.02 1.08 -3.54
N ASP A 523 32.15 0.41 -3.46
CA ASP A 523 33.22 0.55 -4.44
C ASP A 523 32.81 0.03 -5.80
N LEU A 524 32.96 0.87 -6.83
CA LEU A 524 32.72 0.53 -8.22
C LEU A 524 34.03 0.20 -8.93
N GLU A 525 34.09 -0.95 -9.56
CA GLU A 525 35.21 -1.30 -10.43
C GLU A 525 35.25 -0.39 -11.65
N GLN A 526 36.47 0.03 -12.02
CA GLN A 526 36.68 0.83 -13.22
C GLN A 526 36.25 0.01 -14.45
N PRO A 527 35.34 0.53 -15.30
CA PRO A 527 34.93 -0.18 -16.50
C PRO A 527 36.14 -0.44 -17.43
N ALA A 528 36.22 -1.67 -17.97
CA ALA A 528 37.27 -2.04 -18.92
C ALA A 528 37.15 -1.35 -20.29
N ALA A 529 35.96 -0.84 -20.60
CA ALA A 529 35.66 -0.09 -21.82
C ALA A 529 34.78 1.11 -21.49
N ALA A 530 34.67 2.07 -22.42
CA ALA A 530 33.76 3.21 -22.26
C ALA A 530 32.32 2.71 -22.09
N LEU A 531 31.63 3.23 -21.08
CA LEU A 531 30.22 2.93 -20.84
C LEU A 531 29.34 3.63 -21.89
N PRO A 532 28.26 2.98 -22.35
CA PRO A 532 27.28 3.64 -23.18
C PRO A 532 26.63 4.81 -22.42
N VAL A 533 26.33 5.88 -23.13
CA VAL A 533 25.57 7.03 -22.62
C VAL A 533 24.14 6.89 -23.16
N LEU A 534 23.16 6.98 -22.26
CA LEU A 534 21.74 6.92 -22.60
C LEU A 534 21.28 8.24 -23.24
N ASP A 535 20.17 8.19 -23.97
CA ASP A 535 19.56 9.39 -24.54
C ASP A 535 18.83 10.21 -23.48
N GLU A 536 18.80 11.54 -23.65
CA GLU A 536 18.00 12.44 -22.82
C GLU A 536 16.51 12.05 -22.84
N PRO A 537 15.77 12.29 -21.72
CA PRO A 537 14.32 12.20 -21.74
C PRO A 537 13.72 13.07 -22.85
N THR A 538 12.80 12.49 -23.63
CA THR A 538 12.08 13.26 -24.66
C THR A 538 10.99 14.13 -24.03
N ALA A 539 10.57 15.18 -24.74
CA ALA A 539 9.48 16.04 -24.29
C ALA A 539 8.18 15.25 -24.07
N ASP A 540 7.89 14.27 -24.92
CA ASP A 540 6.65 13.45 -24.82
C ASP A 540 6.67 12.53 -23.59
N GLU A 541 7.80 11.90 -23.25
CA GLU A 541 7.94 11.08 -22.04
C GLU A 541 7.77 11.92 -20.77
N VAL A 542 8.41 13.08 -20.72
CA VAL A 542 8.28 14.01 -19.59
C VAL A 542 6.85 14.54 -19.48
N ALA A 543 6.22 14.87 -20.61
CA ALA A 543 4.85 15.34 -20.65
C ALA A 543 3.86 14.25 -20.17
N ALA A 544 4.10 12.97 -20.48
CA ALA A 544 3.30 11.86 -19.96
C ALA A 544 3.39 11.78 -18.43
N LEU A 545 4.60 11.80 -17.87
CA LEU A 545 4.83 11.79 -16.43
C LEU A 545 4.14 12.96 -15.73
N ARG A 546 4.28 14.17 -16.25
CA ARG A 546 3.71 15.41 -15.69
C ARG A 546 2.19 15.45 -15.80
N ARG A 547 1.59 14.79 -16.81
CA ARG A 547 0.13 14.65 -16.90
C ARG A 547 -0.42 13.70 -15.84
N TRP A 548 0.31 12.65 -15.47
CA TRP A 548 -0.09 11.75 -14.38
C TRP A 548 0.12 12.38 -13.00
N ASP A 549 1.21 13.14 -12.82
CA ASP A 549 1.56 13.82 -11.56
C ASP A 549 1.65 15.35 -11.70
N PRO A 550 0.58 16.05 -12.07
CA PRO A 550 0.63 17.49 -12.33
C PRO A 550 0.92 18.31 -11.08
N ARG A 551 0.65 17.77 -9.90
CA ARG A 551 0.96 18.41 -8.61
C ARG A 551 2.40 18.12 -8.14
N GLY A 552 3.13 17.24 -8.83
CA GLY A 552 4.49 16.87 -8.49
C GLY A 552 4.62 16.16 -7.13
N TRP A 553 3.66 15.32 -6.77
CA TRP A 553 3.68 14.61 -5.49
C TRP A 553 4.81 13.57 -5.41
N PHE A 554 5.09 12.90 -6.52
CA PHE A 554 6.11 11.85 -6.60
C PHE A 554 7.36 12.28 -7.38
N LEU A 555 7.22 13.22 -8.34
CA LEU A 555 8.28 13.57 -9.28
C LEU A 555 9.01 14.88 -8.97
N ARG A 556 8.59 15.65 -7.98
CA ARG A 556 9.30 16.87 -7.59
C ARG A 556 9.88 16.71 -6.19
N ALA A 557 11.20 16.88 -6.08
CA ALA A 557 11.83 17.02 -4.76
C ALA A 557 11.22 18.26 -4.07
N ARG A 558 10.70 18.07 -2.88
CA ARG A 558 10.27 19.15 -1.98
C ARG A 558 11.41 19.57 -1.10
#